data_c4e122b8cc05f8f7ebe8fec0ced81cfe
#
_entry.id   c4e122b8cc05f8f7ebe8fec0ced81cfe
#
_cell.length_a   1.000
_cell.length_b   1.000
_cell.length_c   1.000
_cell.angle_alpha   90.00
_cell.angle_beta   90.00
_cell.angle_gamma   90.00
#
_symmetry.space_group_name_H-M   'P 1'
#
loop_
_entity.id
_entity.type
_entity.pdbx_description
1 polymer ?
#
loop_
_entity_poly.entity_id
_entity_poly.type
_entity_poly.pdbx_seq_one_letter_code
_entity_poly.pdbx_strand_id
1 'polypeptide(L)'
;MQVTLAVLSATALALLAISCGGSPAAPLAAPSPSVDLAGTWDGTGVDSQGATTVTWALRQTGTSVSGTVATKSADADGSCNSCHRNKTGTFSGTIAGTTLALTIFFAAGVDGDPTPACTATLTGTATSTVADMLTTAYSGADSCEGQFLNGTLVMARHR
;
A
#
# COMPACT_ATOMS: atom_id res chain seq x y z
N MET A 1 -33.73 -83.41 22.76
CA MET A 1 -33.19 -82.24 22.08
C MET A 1 -32.86 -81.20 23.14
N GLN A 2 -31.59 -81.06 23.47
CA GLN A 2 -31.11 -80.15 24.49
C GLN A 2 -30.69 -78.87 23.82
N VAL A 3 -31.19 -77.74 24.31
CA VAL A 3 -30.81 -76.38 23.89
C VAL A 3 -29.88 -75.87 24.99
N THR A 4 -28.63 -75.66 24.62
CA THR A 4 -27.59 -75.06 25.50
C THR A 4 -27.62 -73.53 25.38
N LEU A 5 -27.87 -72.92 26.53
CA LEU A 5 -27.84 -71.45 26.64
C LEU A 5 -26.38 -70.98 26.92
N ALA A 6 -25.78 -70.26 26.02
CA ALA A 6 -24.48 -69.62 26.23
C ALA A 6 -24.68 -68.20 26.77
N VAL A 7 -24.13 -67.96 27.95
CA VAL A 7 -24.10 -66.66 28.61
C VAL A 7 -22.83 -65.89 28.14
N LEU A 8 -22.99 -64.80 27.42
CA LEU A 8 -21.90 -63.88 27.09
C LEU A 8 -21.81 -62.80 28.17
N SER A 9 -20.72 -62.76 28.89
CA SER A 9 -20.34 -61.70 29.80
C SER A 9 -19.72 -60.55 29.02
N ALA A 10 -20.37 -59.40 29.03
CA ALA A 10 -19.81 -58.18 28.44
C ALA A 10 -19.03 -57.39 29.50
N THR A 11 -17.71 -57.40 29.37
CA THR A 11 -16.81 -56.52 30.14
C THR A 11 -16.77 -55.12 29.51
N ALA A 12 -17.36 -54.15 30.17
CA ALA A 12 -17.30 -52.73 29.78
C ALA A 12 -15.92 -52.14 30.16
N LEU A 13 -15.13 -51.82 29.15
CA LEU A 13 -13.87 -51.11 29.28
C LEU A 13 -14.17 -49.59 29.24
N ALA A 14 -14.09 -48.91 30.38
CA ALA A 14 -14.24 -47.47 30.49
C ALA A 14 -12.94 -46.79 30.02
N LEU A 15 -12.93 -46.20 28.83
CA LEU A 15 -11.88 -45.33 28.32
C LEU A 15 -12.01 -43.94 28.95
N LEU A 16 -11.14 -43.61 29.88
CA LEU A 16 -10.94 -42.24 30.38
C LEU A 16 -10.24 -41.43 29.29
N ALA A 17 -11.00 -40.63 28.54
CA ALA A 17 -10.46 -39.62 27.65
C ALA A 17 -9.93 -38.43 28.49
N ILE A 18 -8.62 -38.35 28.68
CA ILE A 18 -7.94 -37.19 29.22
C ILE A 18 -7.96 -36.13 28.14
N SER A 19 -8.95 -35.24 28.20
CA SER A 19 -9.01 -34.03 27.38
C SER A 19 -7.92 -33.04 27.87
N CYS A 20 -6.75 -33.07 27.24
CA CYS A 20 -5.81 -31.96 27.31
C CYS A 20 -6.46 -30.70 26.65
N GLY A 21 -7.15 -29.93 27.45
CA GLY A 21 -7.66 -28.62 27.05
C GLY A 21 -6.52 -27.62 26.89
N GLY A 22 -5.81 -27.72 25.78
CA GLY A 22 -4.91 -26.66 25.32
C GLY A 22 -5.79 -25.50 24.86
N SER A 23 -5.86 -24.41 25.62
CA SER A 23 -6.42 -23.15 25.14
C SER A 23 -5.70 -22.78 23.83
N PRO A 24 -6.41 -22.44 22.75
CA PRO A 24 -5.77 -21.95 21.55
C PRO A 24 -4.94 -20.71 21.92
N ALA A 25 -3.65 -20.75 21.62
CA ALA A 25 -2.78 -19.59 21.80
C ALA A 25 -3.41 -18.41 21.04
N ALA A 26 -3.58 -17.29 21.70
CA ALA A 26 -4.06 -16.09 21.04
C ALA A 26 -3.12 -15.78 19.85
N PRO A 27 -3.64 -15.42 18.68
CA PRO A 27 -2.80 -15.05 17.54
C PRO A 27 -1.87 -13.93 17.98
N LEU A 28 -0.57 -14.11 17.75
CA LEU A 28 0.43 -13.08 17.99
C LEU A 28 0.01 -11.85 17.19
N ALA A 29 -0.16 -10.72 17.88
CA ALA A 29 -0.44 -9.45 17.22
C ALA A 29 0.66 -9.19 16.20
N ALA A 30 0.29 -8.86 14.96
CA ALA A 30 1.25 -8.46 13.95
C ALA A 30 2.08 -7.28 14.50
N PRO A 31 3.41 -7.26 14.30
CA PRO A 31 4.23 -6.15 14.77
C PRO A 31 3.70 -4.85 14.17
N SER A 32 3.53 -3.84 15.02
CA SER A 32 3.16 -2.50 14.56
C SER A 32 4.23 -1.97 13.61
N PRO A 33 3.86 -1.27 12.53
CA PRO A 33 4.83 -0.66 11.64
C PRO A 33 5.72 0.31 12.42
N SER A 34 7.00 0.34 12.10
CA SER A 34 7.98 1.22 12.77
C SER A 34 7.86 2.70 12.34
N VAL A 35 7.01 2.98 11.35
CA VAL A 35 6.83 4.30 10.73
C VAL A 35 5.35 4.66 10.72
N ASP A 36 5.03 5.88 11.14
CA ASP A 36 3.72 6.51 10.94
C ASP A 36 3.81 7.47 9.74
N LEU A 37 3.03 7.16 8.69
CA LEU A 37 2.96 7.94 7.46
C LEU A 37 1.68 8.76 7.33
N ALA A 38 0.78 8.72 8.32
CA ALA A 38 -0.44 9.50 8.27
C ALA A 38 -0.14 11.02 8.29
N GLY A 39 -0.88 11.78 7.50
CA GLY A 39 -0.72 13.23 7.38
C GLY A 39 -0.50 13.71 5.97
N THR A 40 -0.17 15.00 5.82
CA THR A 40 0.14 15.62 4.55
C THR A 40 1.65 15.66 4.33
N TRP A 41 2.06 15.36 3.11
CA TRP A 41 3.44 15.34 2.67
C TRP A 41 3.57 16.18 1.41
N ASP A 42 4.53 17.08 1.38
CA ASP A 42 4.84 17.91 0.22
C ASP A 42 6.25 17.63 -0.28
N GLY A 43 6.43 17.65 -1.59
CA GLY A 43 7.74 17.36 -2.16
C GLY A 43 7.87 17.67 -3.63
N THR A 44 9.04 17.32 -4.13
CA THR A 44 9.40 17.48 -5.53
C THR A 44 9.89 16.16 -6.10
N GLY A 45 9.64 15.94 -7.35
CA GLY A 45 10.09 14.77 -8.07
C GLY A 45 10.62 15.10 -9.45
N VAL A 46 11.36 14.16 -10.00
CA VAL A 46 11.88 14.20 -11.37
C VAL A 46 11.89 12.79 -11.93
N ASP A 47 11.55 12.66 -13.20
CA ASP A 47 11.66 11.43 -13.98
C ASP A 47 11.99 11.74 -15.45
N SER A 48 11.83 10.74 -16.33
CA SER A 48 12.11 10.90 -17.77
C SER A 48 11.22 11.92 -18.50
N GLN A 49 10.13 12.34 -17.87
CA GLN A 49 9.17 13.31 -18.44
C GLN A 49 9.39 14.73 -17.87
N GLY A 50 10.16 14.88 -16.79
CA GLY A 50 10.50 16.17 -16.22
C GLY A 50 10.29 16.28 -14.71
N ALA A 51 10.22 17.52 -14.23
CA ALA A 51 10.05 17.82 -12.82
C ALA A 51 8.58 18.02 -12.45
N THR A 52 8.24 17.71 -11.21
CA THR A 52 6.89 17.89 -10.66
C THR A 52 6.94 18.30 -9.19
N THR A 53 5.93 18.99 -8.73
CA THR A 53 5.63 19.12 -7.31
C THR A 53 4.50 18.19 -6.94
N VAL A 54 4.59 17.58 -5.76
CA VAL A 54 3.65 16.53 -5.33
C VAL A 54 3.19 16.81 -3.91
N THR A 55 1.91 16.64 -3.68
CA THR A 55 1.31 16.61 -2.33
C THR A 55 0.60 15.29 -2.13
N TRP A 56 0.91 14.59 -1.03
CA TRP A 56 0.19 13.40 -0.58
C TRP A 56 -0.60 13.72 0.69
N ALA A 57 -1.86 13.31 0.74
CA ALA A 57 -2.66 13.31 1.96
C ALA A 57 -2.96 11.86 2.33
N LEU A 58 -2.24 11.34 3.32
CA LEU A 58 -2.19 9.92 3.66
C LEU A 58 -2.94 9.60 4.96
N ARG A 59 -3.54 8.41 4.99
CA ARG A 59 -4.10 7.74 6.16
C ARG A 59 -3.45 6.38 6.30
N GLN A 60 -3.16 5.98 7.54
CA GLN A 60 -2.54 4.70 7.85
C GLN A 60 -3.41 3.90 8.81
N THR A 61 -3.56 2.61 8.54
CA THR A 61 -4.20 1.63 9.42
C THR A 61 -3.33 0.37 9.44
N GLY A 62 -2.64 0.17 10.55
CA GLY A 62 -1.64 -0.89 10.64
C GLY A 62 -0.55 -0.69 9.58
N THR A 63 -0.31 -1.70 8.76
CA THR A 63 0.65 -1.63 7.65
C THR A 63 0.08 -1.06 6.36
N SER A 64 -1.23 -0.84 6.27
CA SER A 64 -1.88 -0.32 5.07
C SER A 64 -1.89 1.20 5.07
N VAL A 65 -1.52 1.80 3.93
CA VAL A 65 -1.56 3.25 3.69
C VAL A 65 -2.47 3.52 2.50
N SER A 66 -3.32 4.54 2.63
CA SER A 66 -4.20 5.00 1.55
C SER A 66 -4.33 6.52 1.59
N GLY A 67 -4.75 7.12 0.49
CA GLY A 67 -4.92 8.56 0.47
C GLY A 67 -5.13 9.14 -0.92
N THR A 68 -4.84 10.42 -1.04
CA THR A 68 -4.90 11.17 -2.29
C THR A 68 -3.54 11.75 -2.64
N VAL A 69 -3.33 11.95 -3.92
CA VAL A 69 -2.14 12.59 -4.49
C VAL A 69 -2.58 13.74 -5.37
N ALA A 70 -1.90 14.86 -5.26
CA ALA A 70 -1.99 15.94 -6.24
C ALA A 70 -0.59 16.18 -6.81
N THR A 71 -0.51 16.32 -8.13
CA THR A 71 0.71 16.68 -8.84
C THR A 71 0.53 18.00 -9.57
N LYS A 72 1.60 18.77 -9.67
CA LYS A 72 1.65 19.98 -10.50
C LYS A 72 2.94 19.97 -11.30
N SER A 73 2.88 20.39 -12.54
CA SER A 73 4.07 20.63 -13.33
C SER A 73 4.97 21.63 -12.61
N ALA A 74 6.27 21.32 -12.52
CA ALA A 74 7.26 22.28 -12.08
C ALA A 74 7.73 23.20 -13.21
N ASP A 75 7.31 22.91 -14.44
CA ASP A 75 7.57 23.70 -15.61
C ASP A 75 6.58 24.86 -15.68
N ALA A 76 7.01 26.03 -15.22
CA ALA A 76 6.18 27.23 -15.11
C ALA A 76 5.87 27.88 -16.47
N ASP A 77 6.66 27.59 -17.51
CA ASP A 77 6.52 28.19 -18.83
C ASP A 77 5.66 27.38 -19.79
N GLY A 78 5.27 26.15 -19.38
CA GLY A 78 4.43 25.28 -20.20
C GLY A 78 5.11 24.79 -21.47
N SER A 79 6.43 24.81 -21.53
CA SER A 79 7.20 24.39 -22.71
C SER A 79 7.05 22.91 -23.00
N CYS A 80 6.72 22.11 -22.00
CA CYS A 80 6.38 20.71 -22.14
C CYS A 80 4.88 20.46 -21.99
N ASN A 81 4.16 20.37 -23.10
CA ASN A 81 2.71 20.13 -23.10
C ASN A 81 2.28 18.78 -22.57
N SER A 82 3.19 17.84 -22.35
CA SER A 82 2.92 16.48 -21.92
C SER A 82 3.50 16.13 -20.54
N CYS A 83 4.40 16.94 -20.00
CA CYS A 83 5.11 16.65 -18.77
C CYS A 83 4.29 17.00 -17.53
N HIS A 84 4.08 16.02 -16.66
CA HIS A 84 3.58 16.17 -15.31
C HIS A 84 2.46 17.21 -15.14
N ARG A 85 1.38 17.00 -15.86
CA ARG A 85 0.21 17.86 -15.78
C ARG A 85 -0.38 17.87 -14.37
N ASN A 86 -1.15 18.89 -14.07
CA ASN A 86 -1.92 18.96 -12.84
C ASN A 86 -2.90 17.78 -12.79
N LYS A 87 -2.65 16.83 -11.93
CA LYS A 87 -3.49 15.63 -11.76
C LYS A 87 -3.80 15.39 -10.29
N THR A 88 -4.97 14.85 -10.03
CA THR A 88 -5.35 14.34 -8.72
C THR A 88 -5.59 12.84 -8.84
N GLY A 89 -5.04 12.07 -7.93
CA GLY A 89 -5.11 10.62 -7.95
C GLY A 89 -5.32 9.99 -6.59
N THR A 90 -5.39 8.67 -6.59
CA THR A 90 -5.48 7.85 -5.39
C THR A 90 -4.13 7.23 -5.07
N PHE A 91 -3.86 7.08 -3.79
CA PHE A 91 -2.67 6.45 -3.23
C PHE A 91 -3.06 5.17 -2.49
N SER A 92 -2.32 4.11 -2.72
CA SER A 92 -2.37 2.88 -1.93
C SER A 92 -0.97 2.35 -1.69
N GLY A 93 -0.74 1.75 -0.52
CA GLY A 93 0.57 1.18 -0.20
C GLY A 93 0.55 0.27 1.00
N THR A 94 1.68 -0.43 1.19
CA THR A 94 1.90 -1.34 2.32
C THR A 94 3.28 -1.12 2.91
N ILE A 95 3.35 -0.98 4.23
CA ILE A 95 4.59 -0.79 4.98
C ILE A 95 5.17 -2.14 5.40
N ALA A 96 6.46 -2.31 5.17
CA ALA A 96 7.27 -3.40 5.69
C ALA A 96 8.54 -2.80 6.33
N GLY A 97 8.59 -2.81 7.65
CA GLY A 97 9.66 -2.12 8.39
C GLY A 97 9.64 -0.61 8.14
N THR A 98 10.70 -0.07 7.54
CA THR A 98 10.84 1.35 7.16
C THR A 98 10.52 1.61 5.70
N THR A 99 10.11 0.60 4.95
CA THR A 99 9.86 0.67 3.52
C THR A 99 8.37 0.63 3.23
N LEU A 100 7.91 1.51 2.37
CA LEU A 100 6.55 1.59 1.85
C LEU A 100 6.57 1.19 0.36
N ALA A 101 5.97 0.07 0.01
CA ALA A 101 5.62 -0.23 -1.37
C ALA A 101 4.33 0.51 -1.71
N LEU A 102 4.30 1.23 -2.83
CA LEU A 102 3.19 2.12 -3.17
C LEU A 102 2.73 1.98 -4.62
N THR A 103 1.47 2.32 -4.82
CA THR A 103 0.85 2.51 -6.13
C THR A 103 0.04 3.81 -6.10
N ILE A 104 0.21 4.62 -7.13
CA ILE A 104 -0.57 5.83 -7.38
C ILE A 104 -1.32 5.64 -8.68
N PHE A 105 -2.61 5.97 -8.67
CA PHE A 105 -3.46 5.88 -9.85
C PHE A 105 -4.17 7.21 -10.09
N PHE A 106 -4.02 7.73 -11.29
CA PHE A 106 -4.73 8.90 -11.80
C PHE A 106 -5.78 8.43 -12.79
N ALA A 107 -7.05 8.65 -12.47
CA ALA A 107 -8.17 8.31 -13.35
C ALA A 107 -8.30 9.33 -14.48
N ALA A 108 -8.88 8.89 -15.60
CA ALA A 108 -9.28 9.79 -16.67
C ALA A 108 -10.36 10.78 -16.18
N GLY A 109 -10.37 11.98 -16.74
CA GLY A 109 -11.42 12.97 -16.48
C GLY A 109 -11.31 13.70 -15.15
N VAL A 110 -10.16 13.67 -14.48
CA VAL A 110 -9.94 14.40 -13.23
C VAL A 110 -9.67 15.88 -13.51
N ASP A 111 -10.23 16.76 -12.67
CA ASP A 111 -10.09 18.20 -12.77
C ASP A 111 -8.63 18.66 -12.91
N GLY A 112 -8.38 19.57 -13.84
CA GLY A 112 -7.06 20.14 -14.11
C GLY A 112 -6.21 19.34 -15.08
N ASP A 113 -6.68 18.17 -15.55
CA ASP A 113 -6.02 17.43 -16.60
C ASP A 113 -6.49 17.92 -17.99
N PRO A 114 -5.62 18.53 -18.81
CA PRO A 114 -5.97 18.94 -20.18
C PRO A 114 -6.16 17.75 -21.13
N THR A 115 -5.82 16.51 -20.70
CA THR A 115 -6.06 15.29 -21.45
C THR A 115 -6.98 14.34 -20.65
N PRO A 116 -8.29 14.67 -20.55
CA PRO A 116 -9.20 13.98 -19.64
C PRO A 116 -9.42 12.50 -19.94
N ALA A 117 -9.01 12.01 -21.11
CA ALA A 117 -9.10 10.60 -21.47
C ALA A 117 -7.90 9.76 -20.97
N CYS A 118 -6.85 10.38 -20.46
CA CYS A 118 -5.61 9.70 -20.09
C CYS A 118 -5.63 9.22 -18.63
N THR A 119 -5.18 7.99 -18.43
CA THR A 119 -4.97 7.40 -17.11
C THR A 119 -3.48 7.22 -16.87
N ALA A 120 -3.02 7.39 -15.64
CA ALA A 120 -1.64 7.08 -15.28
C ALA A 120 -1.58 6.17 -14.06
N THR A 121 -0.62 5.26 -14.07
CA THR A 121 -0.31 4.39 -12.94
C THR A 121 1.18 4.46 -12.65
N LEU A 122 1.52 4.76 -11.40
CA LEU A 122 2.90 4.74 -10.91
C LEU A 122 3.01 3.72 -9.80
N THR A 123 4.11 2.99 -9.79
CA THR A 123 4.48 2.07 -8.71
C THR A 123 5.86 2.43 -8.20
N GLY A 124 6.08 2.25 -6.92
CA GLY A 124 7.37 2.63 -6.35
C GLY A 124 7.60 2.13 -4.94
N THR A 125 8.73 2.53 -4.42
CA THR A 125 9.15 2.22 -3.07
C THR A 125 9.62 3.50 -2.40
N ALA A 126 9.02 3.84 -1.26
CA ALA A 126 9.46 4.95 -0.43
C ALA A 126 10.17 4.42 0.82
N THR A 127 11.23 5.09 1.22
CA THR A 127 11.97 4.78 2.44
C THR A 127 12.04 6.02 3.32
N SER A 128 11.73 5.85 4.61
CA SER A 128 11.94 6.89 5.62
C SER A 128 13.39 6.81 6.07
N THR A 129 14.18 7.82 5.72
CA THR A 129 15.61 7.91 6.09
C THR A 129 15.83 8.78 7.31
N VAL A 130 14.94 9.75 7.53
CA VAL A 130 14.97 10.69 8.67
C VAL A 130 13.50 10.93 9.05
N ALA A 131 13.24 11.28 10.31
CA ALA A 131 11.91 11.68 10.76
C ALA A 131 11.33 12.78 9.84
N ASP A 132 10.09 12.62 9.43
CA ASP A 132 9.36 13.55 8.56
C ASP A 132 9.94 13.73 7.15
N MET A 133 10.78 12.81 6.68
CA MET A 133 11.26 12.78 5.30
C MET A 133 11.13 11.40 4.66
N LEU A 134 10.71 11.37 3.40
CA LEU A 134 10.64 10.18 2.57
C LEU A 134 11.42 10.40 1.27
N THR A 135 12.17 9.39 0.87
CA THR A 135 12.73 9.31 -0.48
C THR A 135 12.06 8.17 -1.20
N THR A 136 11.56 8.43 -2.40
CA THR A 136 10.80 7.46 -3.19
C THR A 136 11.49 7.26 -4.53
N ALA A 137 11.67 6.00 -4.93
CA ALA A 137 11.97 5.63 -6.31
C ALA A 137 10.69 5.09 -6.94
N TYR A 138 10.38 5.53 -8.16
CA TYR A 138 9.17 5.09 -8.86
C TYR A 138 9.38 4.92 -10.36
N SER A 139 8.45 4.22 -10.96
CA SER A 139 8.26 4.15 -12.42
C SER A 139 6.76 4.00 -12.70
N GLY A 140 6.38 4.24 -13.94
CA GLY A 140 4.97 4.12 -14.30
C GLY A 140 4.73 4.35 -15.78
N ALA A 141 3.46 4.50 -16.12
CA ALA A 141 3.04 4.82 -17.47
C ALA A 141 1.75 5.66 -17.43
N ASP A 142 1.67 6.59 -18.35
CA ASP A 142 0.47 7.30 -18.75
C ASP A 142 -0.01 6.74 -20.08
N SER A 143 -1.32 6.56 -20.23
CA SER A 143 -1.91 5.97 -21.45
C SER A 143 -1.76 6.84 -22.69
N CYS A 144 -1.46 8.14 -22.53
CA CYS A 144 -1.26 9.09 -23.62
C CYS A 144 0.21 9.52 -23.79
N GLU A 145 0.94 9.61 -22.70
CA GLU A 145 2.30 10.18 -22.66
C GLU A 145 3.40 9.13 -22.65
N GLY A 146 3.03 7.85 -22.37
CA GLY A 146 3.96 6.74 -22.35
C GLY A 146 4.58 6.50 -20.96
N GLN A 147 5.84 6.07 -20.92
CA GLN A 147 6.48 5.61 -19.69
C GLN A 147 7.18 6.74 -18.93
N PHE A 148 7.02 6.71 -17.61
CA PHE A 148 7.82 7.46 -16.66
C PHE A 148 8.92 6.53 -16.10
N LEU A 149 10.18 6.85 -16.36
CA LEU A 149 11.32 6.03 -15.97
C LEU A 149 12.23 6.78 -15.02
N ASN A 150 12.88 6.02 -14.12
CA ASN A 150 13.88 6.54 -13.19
C ASN A 150 13.35 7.68 -12.30
N GLY A 151 12.09 7.59 -11.92
CA GLY A 151 11.44 8.59 -11.09
C GLY A 151 11.99 8.59 -9.67
N THR A 152 12.22 9.79 -9.15
CA THR A 152 12.59 10.01 -7.75
C THR A 152 11.71 11.11 -7.17
N LEU A 153 11.27 10.93 -5.90
CA LEU A 153 10.56 11.94 -5.11
C LEU A 153 11.28 12.14 -3.78
N VAL A 154 11.39 13.38 -3.35
CA VAL A 154 11.79 13.74 -1.99
C VAL A 154 10.62 14.48 -1.36
N MET A 155 10.08 13.90 -0.28
CA MET A 155 8.89 14.39 0.40
C MET A 155 9.22 14.77 1.83
N ALA A 156 8.65 15.85 2.31
CA ALA A 156 8.69 16.27 3.71
C ALA A 156 7.28 16.33 4.27
N ARG A 157 7.12 15.95 5.54
CA ARG A 157 5.83 16.08 6.22
C ARG A 157 5.48 17.55 6.38
N HIS A 158 4.27 17.90 5.98
CA HIS A 158 3.70 19.23 6.24
C HIS A 158 3.40 19.37 7.75
N ARG A 159 3.88 20.44 8.37
CA ARG A 159 3.71 20.73 9.80
C ARG A 159 2.67 21.81 10.01
#